data_c2b9799c0716bcc4cb77577a906cc7bd
#
_entry.id   c2b9799c0716bcc4cb77577a906cc7bd
#
_cell.length_a   1.000
_cell.length_b   1.000
_cell.length_c   1.000
_cell.angle_alpha   90.00
_cell.angle_beta   90.00
_cell.angle_gamma   90.00
#
_symmetry.space_group_name_H-M   'P 1'
#
loop_
_entity.id
_entity.type
_entity.pdbx_description
1 polymer ?
#
loop_
_entity_poly.entity_id
_entity_poly.type
_entity_poly.pdbx_seq_one_letter_code
_entity_poly.pdbx_strand_id
1 'polypeptide(L)'
;EHCKDLMLENARFMISCMEKKPSSNGIDDIEFLVSMNPGQDFSSLSTSASGGELSRLMLALKVVFQASNGIETIIFDEIDTGVSGKVALAMGAKMKALSKNYQVLCITHLASVAVYANTHYLVNKKASASETITSVQELDQDKTIHELAVMTSGEASQKAKESMQDLWVKIHG
;
A
#
# COMPACT_ATOMS: atom_id res chain seq x y z
N GLU A 1 1.33 17.45 0.00
CA GLU A 1 0.74 17.03 -1.29
C GLU A 1 0.46 15.53 -1.26
N HIS A 2 1.45 14.64 -1.05
CA HIS A 2 1.27 13.20 -1.08
C HIS A 2 0.26 12.66 -0.05
N CYS A 3 0.16 13.26 1.13
CA CYS A 3 -0.85 12.88 2.13
C CYS A 3 -2.28 13.18 1.66
N LYS A 4 -2.49 14.31 0.97
CA LYS A 4 -3.81 14.68 0.44
C LYS A 4 -4.33 13.65 -0.56
N ASP A 5 -3.47 13.17 -1.47
CA ASP A 5 -3.85 12.17 -2.46
C ASP A 5 -4.26 10.83 -1.83
N LEU A 6 -3.81 10.57 -0.60
CA LEU A 6 -4.12 9.38 0.19
C LEU A 6 -5.24 9.62 1.22
N MET A 7 -5.98 10.72 1.08
CA MET A 7 -7.03 11.16 2.01
C MET A 7 -6.54 11.29 3.46
N LEU A 8 -5.33 11.80 3.61
CA LEU A 8 -4.74 12.21 4.88
C LEU A 8 -4.55 13.73 4.90
N GLU A 9 -5.60 14.48 4.49
CA GLU A 9 -5.53 15.93 4.28
C GLU A 9 -5.20 16.69 5.58
N ASN A 10 -5.66 16.17 6.70
CA ASN A 10 -5.50 16.76 8.01
C ASN A 10 -4.31 16.20 8.80
N ALA A 11 -3.61 15.22 8.23
CA ALA A 11 -2.46 14.63 8.91
C ALA A 11 -1.36 15.67 9.14
N ARG A 12 -0.96 15.82 10.38
CA ARG A 12 0.16 16.64 10.80
C ARG A 12 1.27 15.73 11.30
N PHE A 13 2.49 16.04 10.91
CA PHE A 13 3.67 15.30 11.26
C PHE A 13 4.65 16.22 11.97
N MET A 14 5.24 15.75 13.05
CA MET A 14 6.23 16.50 13.84
C MET A 14 7.35 15.55 14.27
N ILE A 15 8.56 16.08 14.31
CA ILE A 15 9.73 15.40 14.90
C ILE A 15 9.99 16.05 16.24
N SER A 16 9.89 15.27 17.31
CA SER A 16 10.33 15.65 18.64
C SER A 16 11.80 15.27 18.82
N CYS A 17 12.60 16.19 19.29
CA CYS A 17 14.01 15.96 19.59
C CYS A 17 14.28 16.46 21.02
N MET A 18 14.56 15.55 21.94
CA MET A 18 14.85 15.86 23.34
C MET A 18 16.22 15.32 23.72
N GLU A 19 16.93 16.04 24.57
CA GLU A 19 18.20 15.55 25.12
C GLU A 19 17.95 14.39 26.09
N LYS A 20 18.76 13.34 25.96
CA LYS A 20 18.81 12.22 26.90
C LYS A 20 20.24 12.02 27.43
N LYS A 21 20.37 11.17 28.45
CA LYS A 21 21.69 10.75 28.94
C LYS A 21 22.51 10.14 27.81
N PRO A 22 23.83 10.46 27.72
CA PRO A 22 24.71 9.89 26.71
C PRO A 22 24.61 8.37 26.63
N SER A 23 24.47 7.84 25.42
CA SER A 23 24.38 6.41 25.13
C SER A 23 25.18 6.05 23.88
N SER A 24 25.27 4.76 23.55
CA SER A 24 25.90 4.30 22.30
C SER A 24 25.24 4.87 21.01
N ASN A 25 23.98 5.35 21.14
CA ASN A 25 23.21 5.92 20.03
C ASN A 25 23.14 7.47 20.08
N GLY A 26 24.01 8.12 20.86
CA GLY A 26 24.04 9.57 20.96
C GLY A 26 23.31 10.12 22.18
N ILE A 27 23.11 11.43 22.17
CA ILE A 27 22.51 12.21 23.27
C ILE A 27 21.10 12.69 22.96
N ASP A 28 20.62 12.48 21.73
CA ASP A 28 19.28 12.89 21.31
C ASP A 28 18.30 11.74 21.38
N ASP A 29 17.11 12.02 21.89
CA ASP A 29 15.94 11.17 21.79
C ASP A 29 15.01 11.73 20.73
N ILE A 30 14.92 11.03 19.59
CA ILE A 30 14.15 11.49 18.43
C ILE A 30 12.90 10.65 18.33
N GLU A 31 11.75 11.32 18.35
CA GLU A 31 10.46 10.68 18.21
C GLU A 31 9.66 11.30 17.06
N PHE A 32 9.09 10.44 16.22
CA PHE A 32 8.18 10.85 15.17
C PHE A 32 6.75 10.86 15.72
N LEU A 33 6.14 12.03 15.68
CA LEU A 33 4.79 12.27 16.19
C LEU A 33 3.84 12.56 15.04
N VAL A 34 2.62 12.06 15.14
CA VAL A 34 1.57 12.27 14.14
C VAL A 34 0.24 12.63 14.81
N SER A 35 -0.52 13.50 14.16
CA SER A 35 -1.91 13.78 14.45
C SER A 35 -2.70 13.60 13.16
N MET A 36 -3.63 12.64 13.12
CA MET A 36 -4.33 12.26 11.89
C MET A 36 -5.55 13.12 11.61
N ASN A 37 -6.19 13.65 12.67
CA ASN A 37 -7.44 14.39 12.54
C ASN A 37 -7.35 15.77 13.20
N PRO A 38 -8.14 16.77 12.75
CA PRO A 38 -8.23 18.06 13.41
C PRO A 38 -8.66 17.92 14.88
N GLY A 39 -7.98 18.61 15.78
CA GLY A 39 -8.27 18.56 17.22
C GLY A 39 -7.72 17.34 17.95
N GLN A 40 -7.08 16.41 17.25
CA GLN A 40 -6.39 15.29 17.87
C GLN A 40 -4.98 15.72 18.32
N ASP A 41 -4.60 15.32 19.51
CA ASP A 41 -3.22 15.53 20.01
C ASP A 41 -2.21 14.74 19.20
N PHE A 42 -0.96 15.19 19.24
CA PHE A 42 0.15 14.43 18.68
C PHE A 42 0.42 13.19 19.52
N SER A 43 0.60 12.07 18.86
CA SER A 43 0.93 10.79 19.48
C SER A 43 2.07 10.12 18.71
N SER A 44 2.80 9.24 19.37
CA SER A 44 3.91 8.53 18.74
C SER A 44 3.45 7.77 17.50
N LEU A 45 4.22 7.87 16.42
CA LEU A 45 3.97 7.13 15.19
C LEU A 45 3.92 5.61 15.44
N SER A 46 4.68 5.12 16.42
CA SER A 46 4.73 3.71 16.79
C SER A 46 3.47 3.19 17.51
N THR A 47 2.69 4.09 18.11
CA THR A 47 1.55 3.70 18.97
C THR A 47 0.19 4.21 18.48
N SER A 48 0.17 5.10 17.48
CA SER A 48 -0.96 6.02 17.33
C SER A 48 -1.90 5.78 16.17
N ALA A 49 -1.70 4.83 15.29
CA ALA A 49 -2.52 4.82 14.08
C ALA A 49 -3.34 3.54 13.90
N SER A 50 -4.51 3.67 13.31
CA SER A 50 -5.18 2.53 12.69
C SER A 50 -4.25 1.99 11.59
N GLY A 51 -4.18 0.67 11.42
CA GLY A 51 -3.26 0.03 10.48
C GLY A 51 -3.30 0.66 9.08
N GLY A 52 -4.49 0.97 8.56
CA GLY A 52 -4.65 1.58 7.23
C GLY A 52 -4.15 3.03 7.14
N GLU A 53 -4.36 3.88 8.16
CA GLU A 53 -3.88 5.27 8.15
C GLU A 53 -2.35 5.31 8.25
N LEU A 54 -1.78 4.47 9.10
CA LEU A 54 -0.32 4.34 9.23
C LEU A 54 0.30 3.85 7.93
N SER A 55 -0.27 2.84 7.30
CA SER A 55 0.21 2.30 6.02
C SER A 55 0.20 3.35 4.91
N ARG A 56 -0.87 4.15 4.81
CA ARG A 56 -0.94 5.28 3.86
C ARG A 56 0.08 6.37 4.16
N LEU A 57 0.28 6.71 5.45
CA LEU A 57 1.30 7.67 5.85
C LEU A 57 2.70 7.15 5.50
N MET A 58 2.98 5.88 5.78
CA MET A 58 4.26 5.26 5.42
C MET A 58 4.49 5.24 3.90
N LEU A 59 3.45 4.99 3.10
CA LEU A 59 3.53 5.11 1.64
C LEU A 59 3.90 6.55 1.23
N ALA A 60 3.22 7.56 1.81
CA ALA A 60 3.52 8.97 1.53
C ALA A 60 4.96 9.34 1.88
N LEU A 61 5.45 8.90 3.05
CA LEU A 61 6.83 9.13 3.50
C LEU A 61 7.83 8.42 2.58
N LYS A 62 7.58 7.18 2.16
CA LYS A 62 8.42 6.45 1.22
C LYS A 62 8.52 7.16 -0.13
N VAL A 63 7.41 7.72 -0.63
CA VAL A 63 7.43 8.54 -1.87
C VAL A 63 8.32 9.78 -1.72
N VAL A 64 8.31 10.42 -0.55
CA VAL A 64 9.12 11.63 -0.30
C VAL A 64 10.61 11.30 -0.12
N PHE A 65 10.92 10.22 0.61
CA PHE A 65 12.28 9.84 0.95
C PHE A 65 12.95 8.89 -0.08
N GLN A 66 12.44 8.84 -1.30
CA GLN A 66 12.95 7.98 -2.37
C GLN A 66 14.47 8.04 -2.60
N ALA A 67 15.09 9.18 -2.38
CA ALA A 67 16.47 9.43 -2.80
C ALA A 67 17.55 9.03 -1.78
N SER A 68 17.19 8.52 -0.57
CA SER A 68 18.11 8.60 0.56
C SER A 68 18.79 7.30 1.00
N ASN A 69 18.33 6.09 0.61
CA ASN A 69 18.66 4.95 1.45
C ASN A 69 19.29 3.71 0.78
N GLY A 70 19.55 3.70 -0.52
CA GLY A 70 20.10 2.48 -1.16
C GLY A 70 19.18 1.24 -1.10
N ILE A 71 17.90 1.44 -0.74
CA ILE A 71 16.89 0.37 -0.72
C ILE A 71 16.39 0.17 -2.14
N GLU A 72 16.49 -1.04 -2.67
CA GLU A 72 16.05 -1.36 -4.03
C GLU A 72 14.68 -2.02 -4.08
N THR A 73 14.22 -2.64 -2.99
CA THR A 73 12.95 -3.36 -2.90
C THR A 73 12.09 -2.84 -1.76
N ILE A 74 10.82 -2.61 -2.03
CA ILE A 74 9.81 -2.18 -1.05
C ILE A 74 8.66 -3.19 -1.07
N ILE A 75 8.31 -3.70 0.10
CA ILE A 75 7.19 -4.63 0.28
C ILE A 75 6.09 -3.91 1.06
N PHE A 76 4.90 -3.87 0.47
CA PHE A 76 3.68 -3.41 1.12
C PHE A 76 2.77 -4.60 1.44
N ASP A 77 2.56 -4.83 2.72
CA ASP A 77 1.65 -5.86 3.21
C ASP A 77 0.49 -5.21 3.94
N GLU A 78 -0.74 -5.65 3.65
CA GLU A 78 -2.00 -5.16 4.26
C GLU A 78 -2.20 -3.63 4.19
N ILE A 79 -1.57 -2.94 3.23
CA ILE A 79 -1.62 -1.47 3.11
C ILE A 79 -3.04 -0.97 2.79
N ASP A 80 -3.89 -1.80 2.22
CA ASP A 80 -5.24 -1.53 1.77
C ASP A 80 -6.31 -1.83 2.83
N THR A 81 -5.93 -2.19 4.05
CA THR A 81 -6.88 -2.41 5.16
C THR A 81 -7.67 -1.15 5.47
N GLY A 82 -9.00 -1.25 5.43
CA GLY A 82 -9.92 -0.13 5.66
C GLY A 82 -9.96 0.91 4.54
N VAL A 83 -9.40 0.59 3.37
CA VAL A 83 -9.34 1.47 2.20
C VAL A 83 -10.36 1.03 1.15
N SER A 84 -10.92 1.97 0.41
CA SER A 84 -11.83 1.69 -0.71
C SER A 84 -11.88 2.83 -1.73
N GLY A 85 -12.49 2.56 -2.88
CA GLY A 85 -12.81 3.57 -3.89
C GLY A 85 -11.61 4.39 -4.37
N LYS A 86 -11.73 5.72 -4.32
CA LYS A 86 -10.72 6.66 -4.83
C LYS A 86 -9.37 6.56 -4.12
N VAL A 87 -9.37 6.21 -2.83
CA VAL A 87 -8.12 6.07 -2.05
C VAL A 87 -7.31 4.90 -2.55
N ALA A 88 -7.95 3.77 -2.80
CA ALA A 88 -7.30 2.58 -3.34
C ALA A 88 -6.67 2.85 -4.72
N LEU A 89 -7.38 3.56 -5.61
CA LEU A 89 -6.83 3.98 -6.90
C LEU A 89 -5.61 4.90 -6.74
N ALA A 90 -5.68 5.88 -5.83
CA ALA A 90 -4.56 6.78 -5.56
C ALA A 90 -3.34 6.03 -4.98
N MET A 91 -3.57 5.03 -4.12
CA MET A 91 -2.51 4.16 -3.60
C MET A 91 -1.83 3.37 -4.72
N GLY A 92 -2.61 2.70 -5.58
CA GLY A 92 -2.08 1.97 -6.73
C GLY A 92 -1.25 2.86 -7.65
N ALA A 93 -1.75 4.07 -7.96
CA ALA A 93 -1.03 5.04 -8.78
C ALA A 93 0.30 5.47 -8.15
N LYS A 94 0.35 5.67 -6.81
CA LYS A 94 1.61 6.00 -6.11
C LYS A 94 2.58 4.83 -6.09
N MET A 95 2.12 3.59 -5.91
CA MET A 95 2.97 2.39 -6.01
C MET A 95 3.53 2.22 -7.42
N LYS A 96 2.72 2.45 -8.47
CA LYS A 96 3.19 2.46 -9.86
C LYS A 96 4.24 3.55 -10.10
N ALA A 97 4.10 4.73 -9.49
CA ALA A 97 5.12 5.77 -9.57
C ALA A 97 6.43 5.36 -8.86
N LEU A 98 6.34 4.71 -7.71
CA LEU A 98 7.50 4.15 -6.99
C LEU A 98 8.21 3.07 -7.80
N SER A 99 7.47 2.22 -8.51
CA SER A 99 8.04 1.09 -9.26
C SER A 99 8.92 1.49 -10.44
N LYS A 100 8.97 2.79 -10.78
CA LYS A 100 9.93 3.32 -11.75
C LYS A 100 11.38 3.28 -11.24
N ASN A 101 11.57 3.34 -9.92
CA ASN A 101 12.88 3.43 -9.28
C ASN A 101 13.16 2.28 -8.31
N TYR A 102 12.13 1.51 -7.95
CA TYR A 102 12.21 0.43 -6.97
C TYR A 102 11.49 -0.81 -7.46
N GLN A 103 11.92 -1.98 -7.01
CA GLN A 103 11.07 -3.15 -7.05
C GLN A 103 9.99 -2.99 -5.97
N VAL A 104 8.72 -2.94 -6.38
CA VAL A 104 7.59 -2.81 -5.46
C VAL A 104 6.80 -4.11 -5.46
N LEU A 105 6.71 -4.75 -4.30
CA LEU A 105 5.86 -5.91 -4.05
C LEU A 105 4.68 -5.45 -3.18
N CYS A 106 3.48 -5.79 -3.59
CA CYS A 106 2.26 -5.44 -2.83
C CYS A 106 1.37 -6.66 -2.68
N ILE A 107 0.96 -6.93 -1.44
CA ILE A 107 -0.07 -7.90 -1.11
C ILE A 107 -1.36 -7.11 -0.93
N THR A 108 -2.36 -7.39 -1.75
CA THR A 108 -3.62 -6.63 -1.78
C THR A 108 -4.82 -7.52 -2.08
N HIS A 109 -5.96 -7.18 -1.51
CA HIS A 109 -7.24 -7.79 -1.83
C HIS A 109 -8.13 -6.85 -2.69
N LEU A 110 -7.64 -5.65 -3.04
CA LEU A 110 -8.38 -4.67 -3.81
C LEU A 110 -7.95 -4.65 -5.28
N ALA A 111 -8.87 -4.98 -6.20
CA ALA A 111 -8.65 -4.89 -7.64
C ALA A 111 -8.19 -3.49 -8.08
N SER A 112 -8.69 -2.43 -7.43
CA SER A 112 -8.34 -1.04 -7.69
C SER A 112 -6.89 -0.67 -7.30
N VAL A 113 -6.23 -1.46 -6.47
CA VAL A 113 -4.80 -1.38 -6.20
C VAL A 113 -4.05 -2.29 -7.16
N ALA A 114 -4.47 -3.55 -7.25
CA ALA A 114 -3.82 -4.58 -8.05
C ALA A 114 -3.69 -4.19 -9.54
N VAL A 115 -4.71 -3.54 -10.12
CA VAL A 115 -4.74 -3.15 -11.54
C VAL A 115 -3.54 -2.28 -11.98
N TYR A 116 -2.83 -1.65 -11.06
CA TYR A 116 -1.65 -0.83 -11.36
C TYR A 116 -0.34 -1.63 -11.49
N ALA A 117 -0.32 -2.89 -11.07
CA ALA A 117 0.88 -3.71 -11.12
C ALA A 117 1.22 -4.14 -12.56
N ASN A 118 2.52 -4.29 -12.84
CA ASN A 118 3.01 -4.77 -14.14
C ASN A 118 2.97 -6.31 -14.21
N THR A 119 3.11 -6.98 -13.06
CA THR A 119 3.11 -8.44 -12.95
C THR A 119 2.19 -8.84 -11.81
N HIS A 120 1.39 -9.87 -12.02
CA HIS A 120 0.44 -10.38 -11.03
C HIS A 120 0.77 -11.81 -10.65
N TYR A 121 0.72 -12.07 -9.36
CA TYR A 121 0.83 -13.39 -8.76
C TYR A 121 -0.45 -13.72 -7.99
N LEU A 122 -1.11 -14.81 -8.36
CA LEU A 122 -2.25 -15.34 -7.62
C LEU A 122 -1.75 -16.32 -6.56
N VAL A 123 -2.09 -16.01 -5.30
CA VAL A 123 -1.81 -16.87 -4.16
C VAL A 123 -3.04 -17.67 -3.81
N ASN A 124 -3.00 -18.97 -4.00
CA ASN A 124 -4.08 -19.89 -3.69
C ASN A 124 -3.72 -20.76 -2.49
N LYS A 125 -4.67 -20.91 -1.56
CA LYS A 125 -4.57 -21.77 -0.40
C LYS A 125 -5.59 -22.90 -0.50
N LYS A 126 -5.11 -24.14 -0.62
CA LYS A 126 -5.97 -25.33 -0.67
C LYS A 126 -5.75 -26.12 0.62
N ALA A 127 -6.81 -26.22 1.43
CA ALA A 127 -6.83 -27.06 2.61
C ALA A 127 -7.42 -28.43 2.27
N SER A 128 -6.75 -29.50 2.68
CA SER A 128 -7.25 -30.87 2.71
C SER A 128 -7.43 -31.32 4.16
N ALA A 129 -7.94 -32.52 4.37
CA ALA A 129 -8.10 -33.07 5.72
C ALA A 129 -6.78 -33.25 6.50
N SER A 130 -5.65 -33.34 5.79
CA SER A 130 -4.32 -33.62 6.36
C SER A 130 -3.31 -32.49 6.22
N GLU A 131 -3.50 -31.56 5.27
CA GLU A 131 -2.51 -30.50 4.99
C GLU A 131 -3.13 -29.27 4.35
N THR A 132 -2.42 -28.15 4.45
CA THR A 132 -2.74 -26.92 3.73
C THR A 132 -1.58 -26.58 2.78
N ILE A 133 -1.86 -26.56 1.49
CA ILE A 133 -0.88 -26.21 0.45
C ILE A 133 -1.15 -24.79 -0.04
N THR A 134 -0.11 -23.95 0.00
CA THR A 134 -0.13 -22.63 -0.63
C THR A 134 0.61 -22.72 -1.96
N SER A 135 -0.02 -22.26 -3.03
CA SER A 135 0.57 -22.16 -4.37
C SER A 135 0.57 -20.72 -4.84
N VAL A 136 1.61 -20.37 -5.58
CA VAL A 136 1.76 -19.05 -6.21
C VAL A 136 1.86 -19.27 -7.70
N GLN A 137 1.06 -18.53 -8.47
CA GLN A 137 1.01 -18.61 -9.93
C GLN A 137 1.14 -17.22 -10.53
N GLU A 138 2.08 -17.03 -11.44
CA GLU A 138 2.11 -15.82 -12.27
C GLU A 138 0.96 -15.85 -13.28
N LEU A 139 0.29 -14.71 -13.42
CA LEU A 139 -0.85 -14.56 -14.32
C LEU A 139 -0.43 -13.85 -15.60
N ASP A 140 -0.86 -14.36 -16.73
CA ASP A 140 -0.89 -13.64 -18.00
C ASP A 140 -2.00 -12.55 -17.98
N GLN A 141 -2.06 -11.71 -19.01
CA GLN A 141 -3.00 -10.59 -19.05
C GLN A 141 -4.47 -11.05 -18.96
N ASP A 142 -4.86 -12.10 -19.67
CA ASP A 142 -6.24 -12.58 -19.67
C ASP A 142 -6.65 -13.11 -18.29
N LYS A 143 -5.77 -13.86 -17.65
CA LYS A 143 -6.00 -14.34 -16.28
C LYS A 143 -5.97 -13.20 -15.26
N THR A 144 -5.12 -12.19 -15.46
CA THR A 144 -5.10 -10.99 -14.64
C THR A 144 -6.44 -10.26 -14.70
N ILE A 145 -6.97 -10.00 -15.88
CA ILE A 145 -8.28 -9.36 -16.04
C ILE A 145 -9.40 -10.20 -15.41
N HIS A 146 -9.33 -11.52 -15.58
CA HIS A 146 -10.26 -12.44 -14.94
C HIS A 146 -10.21 -12.30 -13.41
N GLU A 147 -9.02 -12.36 -12.82
CA GLU A 147 -8.85 -12.28 -11.37
C GLU A 147 -9.25 -10.91 -10.81
N LEU A 148 -8.90 -9.82 -11.48
CA LEU A 148 -9.35 -8.47 -11.12
C LEU A 148 -10.89 -8.36 -11.13
N ALA A 149 -11.57 -9.03 -12.08
CA ALA A 149 -13.02 -9.08 -12.10
C ALA A 149 -13.58 -9.86 -10.91
N VAL A 150 -12.99 -11.01 -10.57
CA VAL A 150 -13.34 -11.79 -9.36
C VAL A 150 -13.15 -10.96 -8.09
N MET A 151 -12.01 -10.29 -7.95
CA MET A 151 -11.72 -9.41 -6.79
C MET A 151 -12.74 -8.28 -6.64
N THR A 152 -13.33 -7.81 -7.74
CA THR A 152 -14.27 -6.68 -7.73
C THR A 152 -15.70 -7.11 -7.37
N SER A 153 -16.16 -8.25 -7.86
CA SER A 153 -17.58 -8.65 -7.80
C SER A 153 -17.83 -10.04 -7.22
N GLY A 154 -16.76 -10.75 -6.83
CA GLY A 154 -16.83 -12.13 -6.34
C GLY A 154 -16.89 -13.17 -7.46
N GLU A 155 -17.16 -12.75 -8.69
CA GLU A 155 -17.21 -13.62 -9.87
C GLU A 155 -16.74 -12.88 -11.14
N ALA A 156 -16.19 -13.61 -12.10
CA ALA A 156 -15.71 -13.03 -13.36
C ALA A 156 -16.84 -12.95 -14.41
N SER A 157 -17.89 -12.19 -14.11
CA SER A 157 -18.94 -11.91 -15.10
C SER A 157 -18.37 -11.15 -16.30
N GLN A 158 -19.04 -11.27 -17.47
CA GLN A 158 -18.61 -10.57 -18.69
C GLN A 158 -18.48 -9.06 -18.47
N LYS A 159 -19.47 -8.45 -17.81
CA LYS A 159 -19.48 -7.02 -17.50
C LYS A 159 -18.33 -6.60 -16.57
N ALA A 160 -18.01 -7.45 -15.57
CA ALA A 160 -16.89 -7.19 -14.66
C ALA A 160 -15.54 -7.24 -15.40
N LYS A 161 -15.36 -8.22 -16.30
CA LYS A 161 -14.16 -8.32 -17.16
C LYS A 161 -14.00 -7.12 -18.07
N GLU A 162 -15.06 -6.70 -18.75
CA GLU A 162 -15.04 -5.50 -19.62
C GLU A 162 -14.65 -4.25 -18.83
N SER A 163 -15.24 -4.05 -17.65
CA SER A 163 -14.90 -2.91 -16.77
C SER A 163 -13.44 -2.94 -16.33
N MET A 164 -12.89 -4.12 -15.99
CA MET A 164 -11.49 -4.25 -15.61
C MET A 164 -10.55 -4.10 -16.79
N GLN A 165 -10.94 -4.58 -17.97
CA GLN A 165 -10.20 -4.37 -19.22
C GLN A 165 -10.08 -2.88 -19.56
N ASP A 166 -11.18 -2.14 -19.48
CA ASP A 166 -11.18 -0.68 -19.73
C ASP A 166 -10.28 0.06 -18.75
N LEU A 167 -10.35 -0.31 -17.47
CA LEU A 167 -9.48 0.28 -16.45
C LEU A 167 -8.01 -0.08 -16.67
N TRP A 168 -7.72 -1.32 -17.04
CA TRP A 168 -6.38 -1.79 -17.37
C TRP A 168 -5.78 -0.98 -18.53
N VAL A 169 -6.51 -0.87 -19.64
CA VAL A 169 -6.07 -0.12 -20.81
C VAL A 169 -5.79 1.34 -20.45
N LYS A 170 -6.65 1.97 -19.66
CA LYS A 170 -6.45 3.35 -19.19
C LYS A 170 -5.18 3.53 -18.37
N ILE A 171 -4.74 2.51 -17.64
CA ILE A 171 -3.57 2.59 -16.75
C ILE A 171 -2.28 2.19 -17.45
N HIS A 172 -2.34 1.25 -18.40
CA HIS A 172 -1.17 0.63 -19.04
C HIS A 172 -0.99 0.99 -20.51
N GLY A 173 -2.03 1.51 -21.19
CA GLY A 173 -1.96 2.02 -22.57
C GLY A 173 -1.48 3.46 -22.58
#